data_15eec4a4b6bca8b1087e8dd706d77d28
#
_entry.id   15eec4a4b6bca8b1087e8dd706d77d28
#
_cell.length_a   1.000
_cell.length_b   1.000
_cell.length_c   1.000
_cell.angle_alpha   90.00
_cell.angle_beta   90.00
_cell.angle_gamma   90.00
#
_symmetry.space_group_name_H-M   'P 1'
#
loop_
_entity.id
_entity.type
_entity.pdbx_description
1 polymer ?
#
loop_
_entity_poly.entity_id
_entity_poly.type
_entity_poly.pdbx_seq_one_letter_code
_entity_poly.pdbx_strand_id
1 'polypeptide(L)'
;MRRFILITLAAALLFPSQMAGKGFRWGLEWGASGICHSNTYCVYTADEGFIVEYRKLSNRLHVNGTLEGFVGIDFARRMNISLHSGYAGIADGERGVPVSLRPTLRLGRNPDGGGASLFAEGGVFFRKNADISMFAKLGTGWRTTVSQHLALDFNAGLQVSRTHPDIYDKYSGRYLTRESARGLKCFNAGFFLTTALVF
;
A
#
# COMPACT_ATOMS: atom_id res chain seq x y z
N MET A 1 12.15 -7.40 13.20
CA MET A 1 11.29 -6.27 12.80
C MET A 1 11.76 -4.90 13.33
N ARG A 2 12.06 -4.69 14.61
CA ARG A 2 12.55 -3.40 15.14
C ARG A 2 13.81 -2.85 14.43
N ARG A 3 14.75 -3.71 14.02
CA ARG A 3 15.98 -3.31 13.32
C ARG A 3 15.75 -2.79 11.89
N PHE A 4 14.75 -3.30 11.19
CA PHE A 4 14.41 -2.80 9.83
C PHE A 4 13.78 -1.41 9.86
N ILE A 5 12.91 -1.12 10.83
CA ILE A 5 12.28 0.21 10.99
C ILE A 5 13.35 1.26 11.32
N LEU A 6 14.32 0.93 12.18
CA LEU A 6 15.43 1.81 12.52
C LEU A 6 16.37 2.08 11.33
N ILE A 7 16.62 1.09 10.49
CA ILE A 7 17.47 1.24 9.29
C ILE A 7 16.77 2.13 8.26
N THR A 8 15.46 1.97 8.05
CA THR A 8 14.69 2.81 7.11
C THR A 8 14.60 4.26 7.62
N LEU A 9 14.39 4.45 8.92
CA LEU A 9 14.39 5.78 9.54
C LEU A 9 15.78 6.43 9.52
N ALA A 10 16.84 5.68 9.81
CA ALA A 10 18.22 6.14 9.76
C ALA A 10 18.68 6.44 8.33
N ALA A 11 18.28 5.64 7.33
CA ALA A 11 18.54 5.93 5.93
C ALA A 11 17.83 7.22 5.48
N ALA A 12 16.58 7.45 5.90
CA ALA A 12 15.85 8.67 5.60
C ALA A 12 16.50 9.92 6.24
N LEU A 13 17.16 9.77 7.38
CA LEU A 13 17.86 10.86 8.08
C LEU A 13 19.29 11.10 7.57
N LEU A 14 19.89 10.11 6.90
CA LEU A 14 21.28 10.17 6.40
C LEU A 14 21.38 10.64 4.96
N PHE A 15 20.29 10.80 4.22
CA PHE A 15 20.33 11.45 2.90
C PHE A 15 20.39 12.96 3.09
N PRO A 16 21.59 13.57 2.96
CA PRO A 16 21.72 15.01 3.12
C PRO A 16 20.91 15.71 2.03
N SER A 17 20.28 16.81 2.40
CA SER A 17 19.54 17.74 1.53
C SER A 17 20.34 18.26 0.30
N GLN A 18 21.61 17.92 0.20
CA GLN A 18 22.50 18.29 -0.92
C GLN A 18 22.30 17.45 -2.19
N MET A 19 21.58 16.31 -2.15
CA MET A 19 21.24 15.55 -3.37
C MET A 19 19.94 16.02 -4.04
N ALA A 20 19.30 17.07 -3.55
CA ALA A 20 18.16 17.70 -4.21
C ALA A 20 18.62 18.46 -5.48
N GLY A 21 19.16 17.74 -6.45
CA GLY A 21 19.18 18.20 -7.84
C GLY A 21 17.74 18.44 -8.27
N LYS A 22 17.50 19.47 -9.10
CA LYS A 22 16.18 19.73 -9.68
C LYS A 22 15.63 18.43 -10.27
N GLY A 23 14.62 17.85 -9.61
CA GLY A 23 13.98 16.62 -10.06
C GLY A 23 13.95 15.44 -9.07
N PHE A 24 14.72 15.47 -7.98
CA PHE A 24 14.68 14.42 -6.96
C PHE A 24 13.80 14.86 -5.77
N ARG A 25 12.96 13.96 -5.31
CA ARG A 25 12.04 14.16 -4.16
C ARG A 25 12.05 12.95 -3.26
N TRP A 26 11.92 13.16 -1.99
CA TRP A 26 11.74 12.09 -1.02
C TRP A 26 10.80 12.54 0.08
N GLY A 27 10.27 11.60 0.83
CA GLY A 27 9.35 11.96 1.90
C GLY A 27 8.81 10.77 2.68
N LEU A 28 7.90 11.10 3.58
CA LEU A 28 7.17 10.15 4.41
C LEU A 28 5.67 10.36 4.18
N GLU A 29 4.96 9.29 3.97
CA GLU A 29 3.50 9.25 3.83
C GLU A 29 2.90 8.40 4.93
N TRP A 30 1.84 8.90 5.57
CA TRP A 30 1.08 8.16 6.58
C TRP A 30 -0.40 8.40 6.40
N GLY A 31 -1.21 7.47 6.90
CA GLY A 31 -2.66 7.61 6.80
C GLY A 31 -3.39 6.31 7.08
N ALA A 32 -4.55 6.18 6.49
CA ALA A 32 -5.41 5.04 6.67
C ALA A 32 -5.98 4.55 5.33
N SER A 33 -6.22 3.25 5.28
CA SER A 33 -6.99 2.62 4.21
C SER A 33 -8.18 1.89 4.79
N GLY A 34 -9.33 2.02 4.12
CA GLY A 34 -10.57 1.34 4.49
C GLY A 34 -10.97 0.35 3.42
N ILE A 35 -11.09 -0.93 3.78
CA ILE A 35 -11.63 -1.96 2.91
C ILE A 35 -13.12 -2.07 3.17
N CYS A 36 -13.94 -1.86 2.14
CA CYS A 36 -15.40 -1.91 2.23
C CYS A 36 -16.00 -3.21 1.70
N HIS A 37 -15.30 -3.83 0.75
CA HIS A 37 -15.77 -5.03 0.07
C HIS A 37 -14.65 -6.06 0.01
N SER A 38 -14.96 -7.30 0.39
CA SER A 38 -14.01 -8.40 0.37
C SER A 38 -14.71 -9.67 -0.14
N ASN A 39 -14.14 -10.28 -1.18
CA ASN A 39 -14.62 -11.51 -1.78
C ASN A 39 -13.53 -12.58 -1.67
N THR A 40 -13.72 -13.49 -0.72
CA THR A 40 -12.78 -14.57 -0.45
C THR A 40 -13.25 -15.84 -1.13
N TYR A 41 -12.35 -16.47 -1.88
CA TYR A 41 -12.52 -17.79 -2.49
C TYR A 41 -11.41 -18.71 -2.03
N CYS A 42 -11.78 -19.87 -1.52
CA CYS A 42 -10.84 -20.89 -1.07
C CYS A 42 -11.30 -22.28 -1.49
N VAL A 43 -10.37 -23.07 -1.99
CA VAL A 43 -10.55 -24.52 -2.21
C VAL A 43 -9.43 -25.23 -1.48
N TYR A 44 -9.79 -26.14 -0.59
CA TYR A 44 -8.82 -26.93 0.16
C TYR A 44 -9.27 -28.38 0.33
N THR A 45 -8.31 -29.25 0.61
CA THR A 45 -8.58 -30.64 0.97
C THR A 45 -8.57 -30.76 2.49
N ALA A 46 -9.71 -31.18 3.07
CA ALA A 46 -9.81 -31.46 4.50
C ALA A 46 -8.96 -32.69 4.87
N ASP A 47 -8.62 -32.84 6.15
CA ASP A 47 -7.82 -33.95 6.65
C ASP A 47 -8.46 -35.32 6.38
N GLU A 48 -9.81 -35.37 6.33
CA GLU A 48 -10.60 -36.55 6.00
C GLU A 48 -10.62 -36.87 4.50
N GLY A 49 -9.92 -36.09 3.66
CA GLY A 49 -9.75 -36.34 2.22
C GLY A 49 -10.81 -35.75 1.31
N PHE A 50 -11.84 -35.08 1.83
CA PHE A 50 -12.82 -34.41 0.97
C PHE A 50 -12.42 -32.99 0.60
N ILE A 51 -12.91 -32.51 -0.55
CA ILE A 51 -12.62 -31.17 -1.05
C ILE A 51 -13.70 -30.22 -0.52
N VAL A 52 -13.26 -29.14 0.13
CA VAL A 52 -14.10 -28.05 0.60
C VAL A 52 -13.93 -26.85 -0.30
N GLU A 53 -15.02 -26.37 -0.86
CA GLU A 53 -15.10 -25.10 -1.56
C GLU A 53 -15.78 -24.07 -0.67
N TYR A 54 -15.13 -22.95 -0.44
CA TYR A 54 -15.61 -21.90 0.43
C TYR A 54 -15.57 -20.56 -0.30
N ARG A 55 -16.71 -19.89 -0.32
CA ARG A 55 -16.83 -18.53 -0.84
C ARG A 55 -17.51 -17.64 0.19
N LYS A 56 -16.87 -16.53 0.51
CA LYS A 56 -17.41 -15.55 1.46
C LYS A 56 -17.33 -14.15 0.88
N LEU A 57 -18.46 -13.50 0.81
CA LEU A 57 -18.61 -12.09 0.53
C LEU A 57 -18.77 -11.34 1.85
N SER A 58 -17.98 -10.29 2.07
CA SER A 58 -18.08 -9.45 3.25
C SER A 58 -18.12 -7.99 2.84
N ASN A 59 -19.08 -7.23 3.37
CA ASN A 59 -19.26 -5.80 3.17
C ASN A 59 -19.06 -5.06 4.50
N ARG A 60 -18.00 -5.40 5.22
CA ARG A 60 -17.64 -4.74 6.48
C ARG A 60 -16.47 -3.80 6.26
N LEU A 61 -16.56 -2.61 6.86
CA LEU A 61 -15.46 -1.67 6.85
C LEU A 61 -14.36 -2.13 7.82
N HIS A 62 -13.17 -2.38 7.26
CA HIS A 62 -11.94 -2.61 8.00
C HIS A 62 -10.96 -1.48 7.73
N VAL A 63 -10.55 -0.77 8.77
CA VAL A 63 -9.62 0.36 8.66
C VAL A 63 -8.23 -0.08 9.11
N ASN A 64 -7.23 0.20 8.27
CA ASN A 64 -5.83 -0.10 8.50
C ASN A 64 -4.98 1.17 8.41
N GLY A 65 -3.96 1.26 9.25
CA GLY A 65 -2.96 2.31 9.17
C GLY A 65 -1.87 2.00 8.15
N THR A 66 -1.28 3.05 7.56
CA THR A 66 -0.11 2.98 6.68
C THR A 66 0.95 3.98 7.12
N LEU A 67 2.23 3.61 6.96
CA LEU A 67 3.39 4.46 7.13
C LEU A 67 4.44 4.05 6.10
N GLU A 68 4.68 4.89 5.11
CA GLU A 68 5.54 4.59 3.97
C GLU A 68 6.57 5.70 3.77
N GLY A 69 7.82 5.34 3.46
CA GLY A 69 8.81 6.25 2.93
C GLY A 69 8.79 6.18 1.41
N PHE A 70 9.11 7.28 0.74
CA PHE A 70 9.21 7.27 -0.72
C PHE A 70 10.39 8.10 -1.24
N VAL A 71 10.83 7.72 -2.42
CA VAL A 71 11.79 8.46 -3.24
C VAL A 71 11.24 8.57 -4.66
N GLY A 72 11.42 9.72 -5.29
CA GLY A 72 10.87 9.96 -6.61
C GLY A 72 11.72 10.91 -7.45
N ILE A 73 11.49 10.86 -8.75
CA ILE A 73 12.14 11.72 -9.73
C ILE A 73 11.09 12.41 -10.61
N ASP A 74 11.30 13.69 -10.86
CA ASP A 74 10.52 14.46 -11.82
C ASP A 74 11.15 14.28 -13.21
N PHE A 75 10.55 13.44 -14.05
CA PHE A 75 11.05 13.18 -15.40
C PHE A 75 10.46 14.15 -16.45
N ALA A 76 9.39 14.86 -16.10
CA ALA A 76 8.84 15.95 -16.88
C ALA A 76 8.30 17.04 -15.96
N ARG A 77 8.08 18.23 -16.47
CA ARG A 77 7.62 19.40 -15.68
C ARG A 77 6.39 19.12 -14.81
N ARG A 78 5.50 18.21 -15.23
CA ARG A 78 4.26 17.88 -14.54
C ARG A 78 4.17 16.41 -14.11
N MET A 79 5.19 15.62 -14.41
CA MET A 79 5.14 14.18 -14.18
C MET A 79 6.28 13.75 -13.25
N ASN A 80 5.90 13.01 -12.24
CA ASN A 80 6.81 12.40 -11.26
C ASN A 80 6.57 10.88 -11.26
N ILE A 81 7.60 10.13 -11.00
CA ILE A 81 7.49 8.72 -10.64
C ILE A 81 8.19 8.50 -9.30
N SER A 82 7.53 7.84 -8.38
CA SER A 82 8.06 7.55 -7.04
C SER A 82 7.96 6.08 -6.68
N LEU A 83 8.97 5.60 -5.96
CA LEU A 83 9.02 4.29 -5.34
C LEU A 83 8.64 4.47 -3.87
N HIS A 84 7.66 3.68 -3.42
CA HIS A 84 7.16 3.70 -2.04
C HIS A 84 7.46 2.36 -1.37
N SER A 85 7.81 2.41 -0.09
CA SER A 85 7.92 1.22 0.76
C SER A 85 7.78 1.60 2.23
N GLY A 86 7.32 0.66 3.05
CA GLY A 86 7.14 0.94 4.47
C GLY A 86 6.39 -0.17 5.20
N TYR A 87 5.39 0.22 5.96
CA TYR A 87 4.52 -0.68 6.68
C TYR A 87 3.06 -0.30 6.45
N ALA A 88 2.25 -1.26 6.03
CA ALA A 88 0.84 -1.03 5.77
C ALA A 88 -0.02 -2.24 6.18
N GLY A 89 -1.31 -1.98 6.41
CA GLY A 89 -2.34 -2.99 6.43
C GLY A 89 -3.16 -2.93 5.14
N ILE A 90 -3.44 -4.07 4.52
CA ILE A 90 -4.18 -4.15 3.26
C ILE A 90 -5.59 -4.72 3.48
N ALA A 91 -5.74 -5.64 4.41
CA ALA A 91 -7.02 -6.29 4.73
C ALA A 91 -7.09 -6.61 6.23
N ASP A 92 -8.19 -7.20 6.67
CA ASP A 92 -8.39 -7.59 8.07
C ASP A 92 -7.27 -8.53 8.55
N GLY A 93 -6.51 -8.07 9.55
CA GLY A 93 -5.37 -8.81 10.10
C GLY A 93 -4.14 -8.91 9.19
N GLU A 94 -4.20 -8.47 7.95
CA GLU A 94 -3.10 -8.56 6.99
C GLU A 94 -2.22 -7.30 7.02
N ARG A 95 -1.06 -7.42 7.65
CA ARG A 95 -0.08 -6.35 7.79
C ARG A 95 1.27 -6.80 7.25
N GLY A 96 2.01 -5.90 6.58
CA GLY A 96 3.32 -6.23 6.03
C GLY A 96 3.99 -5.04 5.36
N VAL A 97 4.87 -5.34 4.42
CA VAL A 97 5.70 -4.37 3.73
C VAL A 97 5.23 -4.21 2.29
N PRO A 98 4.61 -3.07 1.93
CA PRO A 98 4.34 -2.73 0.54
C PRO A 98 5.63 -2.30 -0.17
N VAL A 99 5.71 -2.59 -1.47
CA VAL A 99 6.66 -1.99 -2.40
C VAL A 99 5.90 -1.63 -3.66
N SER A 100 5.86 -0.35 -4.00
CA SER A 100 5.02 0.14 -5.11
C SER A 100 5.69 1.26 -5.90
N LEU A 101 5.21 1.43 -7.14
CA LEU A 101 5.53 2.55 -8.01
C LEU A 101 4.30 3.42 -8.19
N ARG A 102 4.50 4.74 -8.09
CA ARG A 102 3.45 5.75 -8.21
C ARG A 102 3.82 6.81 -9.24
N PRO A 103 3.39 6.69 -10.51
CA PRO A 103 3.34 7.83 -11.42
C PRO A 103 2.31 8.86 -10.95
N THR A 104 2.71 10.13 -10.95
CA THR A 104 1.88 11.26 -10.53
C THR A 104 1.90 12.36 -11.59
N LEU A 105 0.72 12.85 -11.96
CA LEU A 105 0.51 13.98 -12.85
C LEU A 105 0.04 15.20 -12.05
N ARG A 106 0.77 16.31 -12.11
CA ARG A 106 0.41 17.58 -11.47
C ARG A 106 -0.42 18.44 -12.40
N LEU A 107 -1.57 18.91 -11.92
CA LEU A 107 -2.53 19.67 -12.72
C LEU A 107 -2.35 21.19 -12.59
N GLY A 108 -1.59 21.67 -11.61
CA GLY A 108 -1.38 23.09 -11.34
C GLY A 108 -0.60 23.84 -12.45
N ARG A 109 -0.79 25.16 -12.56
CA ARG A 109 -0.01 26.03 -13.45
C ARG A 109 1.47 26.05 -13.06
N ASN A 110 1.77 26.03 -11.77
CA ASN A 110 3.12 25.96 -11.23
C ASN A 110 3.34 24.57 -10.60
N PRO A 111 4.00 23.64 -11.26
CA PRO A 111 4.21 22.28 -10.77
C PRO A 111 5.10 22.20 -9.52
N ASP A 112 5.90 23.22 -9.24
CA ASP A 112 6.73 23.33 -8.04
C ASP A 112 5.98 23.99 -6.88
N GLY A 113 4.83 24.63 -7.15
CA GLY A 113 3.92 25.20 -6.18
C GLY A 113 2.84 24.20 -5.73
N GLY A 114 1.94 24.66 -4.86
CA GLY A 114 0.77 23.91 -4.46
C GLY A 114 -0.19 23.63 -5.60
N GLY A 115 -1.05 22.63 -5.46
CA GLY A 115 -2.10 22.34 -6.44
C GLY A 115 -2.52 20.89 -6.47
N ALA A 116 -3.51 20.62 -7.34
CA ALA A 116 -4.07 19.29 -7.53
C ALA A 116 -3.12 18.37 -8.30
N SER A 117 -3.22 17.09 -8.01
CA SER A 117 -2.54 16.01 -8.73
C SER A 117 -3.46 14.82 -8.91
N LEU A 118 -3.15 14.02 -9.91
CA LEU A 118 -3.72 12.69 -10.13
C LEU A 118 -2.59 11.67 -10.09
N PHE A 119 -2.84 10.51 -9.53
CA PHE A 119 -1.86 9.44 -9.52
C PHE A 119 -2.50 8.06 -9.63
N ALA A 120 -1.73 7.14 -10.17
CA ALA A 120 -1.98 5.72 -10.07
C ALA A 120 -0.82 5.08 -9.32
N GLU A 121 -1.08 4.05 -8.55
CA GLU A 121 -0.05 3.31 -7.82
C GLU A 121 -0.29 1.82 -8.01
N GLY A 122 0.78 1.08 -8.26
CA GLY A 122 0.72 -0.37 -8.37
C GLY A 122 1.90 -1.00 -7.66
N GLY A 123 1.65 -2.08 -6.94
CA GLY A 123 2.70 -2.70 -6.17
C GLY A 123 2.39 -4.10 -5.66
N VAL A 124 3.38 -4.62 -4.96
CA VAL A 124 3.33 -5.90 -4.28
C VAL A 124 3.41 -5.69 -2.78
N PHE A 125 2.90 -6.65 -2.06
CA PHE A 125 2.83 -6.63 -0.61
C PHE A 125 3.41 -7.91 -0.04
N PHE A 126 4.43 -7.76 0.78
CA PHE A 126 5.15 -8.85 1.42
C PHE A 126 4.67 -9.03 2.85
N ARG A 127 4.23 -10.24 3.16
CA ARG A 127 3.83 -10.67 4.50
C ARG A 127 4.65 -11.89 4.90
N LYS A 128 5.00 -11.99 6.17
CA LYS A 128 5.72 -13.15 6.70
C LYS A 128 4.86 -14.40 6.52
N ASN A 129 5.44 -15.45 5.96
CA ASN A 129 4.80 -16.76 5.74
C ASN A 129 3.53 -16.75 4.87
N ALA A 130 3.36 -15.75 4.02
CA ALA A 130 2.26 -15.67 3.07
C ALA A 130 2.75 -15.48 1.63
N ASP A 131 1.88 -15.78 0.67
CA ASP A 131 2.16 -15.49 -0.73
C ASP A 131 2.17 -13.99 -0.99
N ILE A 132 2.92 -13.58 -2.03
CA ILE A 132 2.98 -12.19 -2.47
C ILE A 132 1.56 -11.76 -2.86
N SER A 133 1.09 -10.71 -2.23
CA SER A 133 -0.17 -10.06 -2.56
C SER A 133 0.09 -8.88 -3.50
N MET A 134 -0.92 -8.48 -4.26
CA MET A 134 -0.82 -7.36 -5.18
C MET A 134 -1.86 -6.31 -4.82
N PHE A 135 -1.54 -5.05 -5.08
CA PHE A 135 -2.50 -3.97 -4.91
C PHE A 135 -2.33 -2.89 -5.97
N ALA A 136 -3.41 -2.15 -6.20
CA ALA A 136 -3.42 -0.95 -7.02
C ALA A 136 -4.25 0.13 -6.32
N LYS A 137 -3.80 1.39 -6.45
CA LYS A 137 -4.51 2.57 -5.96
C LYS A 137 -4.67 3.55 -7.12
N LEU A 138 -5.79 4.25 -7.17
CA LEU A 138 -6.04 5.37 -8.07
C LEU A 138 -6.55 6.53 -7.22
N GLY A 139 -5.91 7.67 -7.32
CA GLY A 139 -6.22 8.76 -6.42
C GLY A 139 -5.93 10.15 -6.97
N THR A 140 -6.37 11.11 -6.20
CA THR A 140 -6.10 12.52 -6.36
C THR A 140 -5.37 13.04 -5.13
N GLY A 141 -4.53 14.01 -5.32
CA GLY A 141 -3.81 14.68 -4.24
C GLY A 141 -3.93 16.19 -4.33
N TRP A 142 -3.70 16.83 -3.21
CA TRP A 142 -3.56 18.27 -3.11
C TRP A 142 -2.27 18.61 -2.38
N ARG A 143 -1.37 19.32 -3.05
CA ARG A 143 -0.11 19.79 -2.50
C ARG A 143 -0.25 21.20 -1.93
N THR A 144 0.26 21.40 -0.72
CA THR A 144 0.43 22.71 -0.08
C THR A 144 1.91 22.90 0.22
N THR A 145 2.53 23.92 -0.34
CA THR A 145 3.92 24.27 -0.05
C THR A 145 4.00 24.96 1.30
N VAL A 146 4.76 24.40 2.23
CA VAL A 146 4.97 24.95 3.58
C VAL A 146 6.21 25.85 3.59
N SER A 147 7.27 25.45 2.88
CA SER A 147 8.48 26.23 2.70
C SER A 147 9.13 25.93 1.35
N GLN A 148 10.27 26.56 1.04
CA GLN A 148 11.00 26.33 -0.21
C GLN A 148 11.43 24.86 -0.41
N HIS A 149 11.60 24.11 0.69
CA HIS A 149 12.07 22.72 0.67
C HIS A 149 11.11 21.73 1.32
N LEU A 150 9.91 22.17 1.69
CA LEU A 150 8.93 21.34 2.38
C LEU A 150 7.54 21.56 1.81
N ALA A 151 6.91 20.48 1.41
CA ALA A 151 5.50 20.46 1.03
C ALA A 151 4.72 19.38 1.79
N LEU A 152 3.42 19.60 1.93
CA LEU A 152 2.44 18.66 2.43
C LEU A 152 1.54 18.23 1.27
N ASP A 153 1.42 16.93 1.06
CA ASP A 153 0.48 16.33 0.12
C ASP A 153 -0.65 15.64 0.90
N PHE A 154 -1.89 15.96 0.55
CA PHE A 154 -3.07 15.26 1.02
C PHE A 154 -3.59 14.40 -0.12
N ASN A 155 -3.68 13.09 0.09
CA ASN A 155 -4.04 12.14 -0.94
C ASN A 155 -5.29 11.36 -0.54
N ALA A 156 -6.19 11.15 -1.50
CA ALA A 156 -7.38 10.34 -1.32
C ALA A 156 -7.71 9.58 -2.60
N GLY A 157 -8.32 8.41 -2.47
CA GLY A 157 -8.70 7.65 -3.64
C GLY A 157 -9.24 6.26 -3.33
N LEU A 158 -9.28 5.45 -4.37
CA LEU A 158 -9.74 4.07 -4.33
C LEU A 158 -8.56 3.11 -4.36
N GLN A 159 -8.70 2.00 -3.69
CA GLN A 159 -7.74 0.91 -3.73
C GLN A 159 -8.41 -0.44 -3.98
N VAL A 160 -7.71 -1.29 -4.69
CA VAL A 160 -8.05 -2.69 -4.85
C VAL A 160 -6.84 -3.54 -4.50
N SER A 161 -7.06 -4.71 -3.93
CA SER A 161 -5.98 -5.64 -3.65
C SER A 161 -6.44 -7.09 -3.84
N ARG A 162 -5.47 -7.92 -4.21
CA ARG A 162 -5.62 -9.36 -4.24
C ARG A 162 -4.67 -9.96 -3.21
N THR A 163 -5.23 -10.56 -2.19
CA THR A 163 -4.50 -11.09 -1.04
C THR A 163 -4.74 -12.61 -0.89
N HIS A 164 -3.96 -13.21 0.01
CA HIS A 164 -4.03 -14.63 0.36
C HIS A 164 -4.21 -14.73 1.88
N PRO A 165 -5.46 -14.57 2.39
CA PRO A 165 -5.72 -14.56 3.83
C PRO A 165 -5.47 -15.94 4.47
N ASP A 166 -5.14 -15.94 5.77
CA ASP A 166 -5.08 -17.16 6.53
C ASP A 166 -6.51 -17.62 6.84
N ILE A 167 -6.86 -18.83 6.44
CA ILE A 167 -8.19 -19.39 6.64
C ILE A 167 -8.17 -20.38 7.81
N TYR A 168 -9.07 -20.17 8.75
CA TYR A 168 -9.30 -21.10 9.84
C TYR A 168 -10.28 -22.18 9.38
N ASP A 169 -9.84 -23.43 9.39
CA ASP A 169 -10.68 -24.57 9.11
C ASP A 169 -11.44 -24.98 10.37
N LYS A 170 -12.76 -24.93 10.27
CA LYS A 170 -13.66 -25.28 11.40
C LYS A 170 -13.70 -26.78 11.68
N TYR A 171 -13.36 -27.62 10.70
CA TYR A 171 -13.40 -29.09 10.84
C TYR A 171 -12.17 -29.60 11.57
N SER A 172 -10.98 -29.14 11.18
CA SER A 172 -9.74 -29.52 11.84
C SER A 172 -9.37 -28.66 13.06
N GLY A 173 -10.08 -27.53 13.28
CA GLY A 173 -9.82 -26.61 14.39
C GLY A 173 -8.48 -25.85 14.29
N ARG A 174 -7.90 -25.74 13.10
CA ARG A 174 -6.59 -25.10 12.86
C ARG A 174 -6.58 -24.24 11.60
N TYR A 175 -5.56 -23.40 11.46
CA TYR A 175 -5.37 -22.65 10.23
C TYR A 175 -4.84 -23.58 9.12
N LEU A 176 -5.38 -23.39 7.91
CA LEU A 176 -4.96 -24.13 6.73
C LEU A 176 -3.49 -23.89 6.43
N THR A 177 -2.78 -24.97 6.14
CA THR A 177 -1.43 -24.90 5.61
C THR A 177 -1.47 -24.60 4.11
N ARG A 178 -0.39 -24.06 3.55
CA ARG A 178 -0.27 -23.82 2.11
C ARG A 178 -0.44 -25.08 1.28
N GLU A 179 0.00 -26.22 1.80
CA GLU A 179 -0.02 -27.52 1.11
C GLU A 179 -1.46 -28.05 0.97
N SER A 180 -2.34 -27.77 1.95
CA SER A 180 -3.74 -28.17 1.89
C SER A 180 -4.60 -27.24 1.04
N ALA A 181 -4.19 -26.01 0.83
CA ALA A 181 -4.94 -25.02 0.04
C ALA A 181 -4.63 -25.15 -1.46
N ARG A 182 -5.55 -25.71 -2.25
CA ARG A 182 -5.46 -25.79 -3.71
C ARG A 182 -5.68 -24.46 -4.42
N GLY A 183 -6.40 -23.55 -3.81
CA GLY A 183 -6.67 -22.20 -4.33
C GLY A 183 -7.17 -21.30 -3.23
N LEU A 184 -6.42 -20.23 -2.96
CA LEU A 184 -6.76 -19.23 -1.95
C LEU A 184 -6.59 -17.85 -2.55
N LYS A 185 -7.68 -17.08 -2.62
CA LYS A 185 -7.68 -15.73 -3.19
C LYS A 185 -8.72 -14.89 -2.46
N CYS A 186 -8.33 -13.69 -2.10
CA CYS A 186 -9.25 -12.68 -1.60
C CYS A 186 -9.08 -11.40 -2.42
N PHE A 187 -10.17 -10.93 -3.02
CA PHE A 187 -10.22 -9.64 -3.69
C PHE A 187 -10.84 -8.62 -2.75
N ASN A 188 -10.12 -7.54 -2.50
CA ASN A 188 -10.58 -6.46 -1.64
C ASN A 188 -10.70 -5.18 -2.44
N ALA A 189 -11.72 -4.38 -2.14
CA ALA A 189 -11.92 -3.04 -2.68
C ALA A 189 -12.26 -2.07 -1.55
N GLY A 190 -11.73 -0.84 -1.65
CA GLY A 190 -11.91 0.16 -0.63
C GLY A 190 -11.36 1.52 -1.03
N PHE A 191 -11.07 2.35 -0.03
CA PHE A 191 -10.56 3.70 -0.20
C PHE A 191 -9.33 3.92 0.69
N PHE A 192 -8.60 4.99 0.43
CA PHE A 192 -7.50 5.43 1.28
C PHE A 192 -7.53 6.95 1.45
N LEU A 193 -6.98 7.41 2.56
CA LEU A 193 -6.72 8.80 2.89
C LEU A 193 -5.36 8.90 3.55
N THR A 194 -4.44 9.65 2.94
CA THR A 194 -3.06 9.77 3.42
C THR A 194 -2.59 11.22 3.38
N THR A 195 -1.60 11.51 4.21
CA THR A 195 -0.85 12.75 4.21
C THR A 195 0.62 12.44 4.02
N ALA A 196 1.33 13.24 3.21
CA ALA A 196 2.75 13.05 3.01
C ALA A 196 3.54 14.34 3.24
N LEU A 197 4.69 14.21 3.89
CA LEU A 197 5.75 15.22 3.94
C LEU A 197 6.69 14.96 2.77
N VAL A 198 6.95 16.00 1.97
CA VAL A 198 7.77 15.95 0.75
C VAL A 198 8.90 16.95 0.87
N PHE A 199 10.13 16.48 0.65
CA PHE A 199 11.37 17.23 0.70
C PHE A 199 12.02 17.32 -0.66
#